data_fe94422c38e0e009afd0954450a76be8
#
_entry.id   fe94422c38e0e009afd0954450a76be8
#
_cell.length_a   1.000
_cell.length_b   1.000
_cell.length_c   1.000
_cell.angle_alpha   90.00
_cell.angle_beta   90.00
_cell.angle_gamma   90.00
#
_symmetry.space_group_name_H-M   'P 1'
#
loop_
_entity.id
_entity.type
_entity.pdbx_description
1 polymer ?
#
loop_
_entity_poly.entity_id
_entity_poly.type
_entity_poly.pdbx_seq_one_letter_code
_entity_poly.pdbx_strand_id
1 'polypeptide(L)'
;MKNLNSYLDRLTAVRMRPEVLQHAVDILKAVPQIQTELENPATSRMKREDIIQEIFPTESRQFINRLVEDGALGSLEEILQAYMELSDEERTPLSCVLEYVTEPDDAQYEGIIKFLKQQYPERVLNISRKQNKNLGSGFILHAGNEEFDWSASGRKKALQEKLQSLDVSGDGPLVAQKAIISILKGSMDDVAIASQEVGIVSRVGDGIAYIDGVDHAMYGEILVFDNGLKAMVQDIRENEIGCILLGKDTEIEEGSRAARTGRMAGIPVGDGYIGRVVDALGEPIDGKGKIETTDYRPVEEPAPGIIDRKSVDTPLETGILAIDSMFPIGRGQRELIIGDRQTGKTSIATDTILNQKGKNVICIYVAIGQKASTVSKLVHTFEKHGAMDYTIVVSSTASDPAPLQYLAPYSGTALAEFFMHRGQDVLIVYDDLSKHAVAYRSLSLLLERSPGREAYPGDVFYLHS
;
A
#
# COMPACT_ATOMS: atom_id res chain seq x y z
N MET A 1 26.32 -30.88 -14.14
CA MET A 1 27.43 -30.52 -13.22
C MET A 1 26.97 -30.63 -11.76
N LYS A 2 27.70 -31.33 -10.88
CA LYS A 2 27.29 -31.50 -9.47
C LYS A 2 27.41 -30.24 -8.60
N ASN A 3 28.00 -29.13 -9.08
CA ASN A 3 28.33 -27.95 -8.26
C ASN A 3 27.97 -26.59 -8.90
N LEU A 4 27.13 -26.52 -9.94
CA LEU A 4 26.84 -25.26 -10.63
C LEU A 4 26.29 -24.19 -9.66
N ASN A 5 25.29 -24.54 -8.86
CA ASN A 5 24.70 -23.62 -7.89
C ASN A 5 25.71 -23.09 -6.86
N SER A 6 26.69 -23.93 -6.44
CA SER A 6 27.74 -23.48 -5.52
C SER A 6 28.68 -22.43 -6.14
N TYR A 7 28.90 -22.46 -7.45
CA TYR A 7 29.67 -21.45 -8.15
C TYR A 7 28.86 -20.16 -8.34
N LEU A 8 27.58 -20.28 -8.68
CA LEU A 8 26.67 -19.13 -8.80
C LEU A 8 26.54 -18.40 -7.45
N ASP A 9 26.34 -19.13 -6.34
CA ASP A 9 26.30 -18.58 -4.98
C ASP A 9 27.58 -17.79 -4.63
N ARG A 10 28.74 -18.29 -5.05
CA ARG A 10 30.03 -17.60 -4.78
C ARG A 10 30.17 -16.33 -5.61
N LEU A 11 29.78 -16.36 -6.90
CA LEU A 11 29.81 -15.18 -7.77
C LEU A 11 28.86 -14.10 -7.26
N THR A 12 27.69 -14.50 -6.81
CA THR A 12 26.70 -13.62 -6.19
C THR A 12 27.21 -13.02 -4.87
N ALA A 13 27.82 -13.84 -4.00
CA ALA A 13 28.35 -13.38 -2.71
C ALA A 13 29.40 -12.27 -2.84
N VAL A 14 30.22 -12.31 -3.91
CA VAL A 14 31.24 -11.28 -4.20
C VAL A 14 30.75 -10.21 -5.18
N ARG A 15 29.49 -10.26 -5.61
CA ARG A 15 28.91 -9.35 -6.63
C ARG A 15 29.79 -9.25 -7.87
N MET A 16 30.20 -10.41 -8.42
CA MET A 16 31.10 -10.45 -9.57
C MET A 16 30.46 -9.82 -10.80
N ARG A 17 31.14 -8.86 -11.42
CA ARG A 17 30.65 -8.25 -12.66
C ARG A 17 30.76 -9.23 -13.81
N PRO A 18 29.70 -9.47 -14.61
CA PRO A 18 29.72 -10.39 -15.74
C PRO A 18 30.83 -10.09 -16.75
N GLU A 19 31.16 -8.81 -16.96
CA GLU A 19 32.22 -8.39 -17.91
C GLU A 19 33.61 -8.90 -17.48
N VAL A 20 33.87 -9.01 -16.18
CA VAL A 20 35.13 -9.51 -15.63
C VAL A 20 35.28 -11.01 -15.90
N LEU A 21 34.18 -11.77 -15.76
CA LEU A 21 34.14 -13.19 -16.10
C LEU A 21 34.20 -13.40 -17.61
N GLN A 22 33.50 -12.59 -18.39
CA GLN A 22 33.58 -12.64 -19.86
C GLN A 22 35.01 -12.43 -20.33
N HIS A 23 35.73 -11.46 -19.75
CA HIS A 23 37.16 -11.24 -20.07
C HIS A 23 38.00 -12.47 -19.72
N ALA A 24 37.75 -13.15 -18.61
CA ALA A 24 38.45 -14.38 -18.27
C ALA A 24 38.15 -15.52 -19.26
N VAL A 25 36.92 -15.65 -19.73
CA VAL A 25 36.55 -16.61 -20.80
C VAL A 25 37.28 -16.28 -22.12
N ASP A 26 37.33 -15.01 -22.49
CA ASP A 26 37.98 -14.55 -23.73
C ASP A 26 39.49 -14.84 -23.71
N ILE A 27 40.13 -14.67 -22.55
CA ILE A 27 41.56 -15.03 -22.36
C ILE A 27 41.78 -16.53 -22.61
N LEU A 28 40.95 -17.41 -22.02
CA LEU A 28 41.06 -18.86 -22.20
C LEU A 28 40.77 -19.29 -23.64
N LYS A 29 39.84 -18.63 -24.35
CA LYS A 29 39.57 -18.87 -25.77
C LYS A 29 40.72 -18.41 -26.67
N ALA A 30 41.35 -17.28 -26.34
CA ALA A 30 42.45 -16.73 -27.13
C ALA A 30 43.73 -17.58 -26.99
N VAL A 31 43.96 -18.16 -25.81
CA VAL A 31 45.19 -18.96 -25.52
C VAL A 31 44.81 -20.25 -24.80
N PRO A 32 44.34 -21.29 -25.51
CA PRO A 32 43.91 -22.57 -24.90
C PRO A 32 45.01 -23.31 -24.11
N GLN A 33 46.29 -23.01 -24.39
CA GLN A 33 47.41 -23.58 -23.65
C GLN A 33 47.41 -23.20 -22.16
N ILE A 34 46.83 -22.03 -21.79
CA ILE A 34 46.70 -21.59 -20.40
C ILE A 34 45.81 -22.55 -19.63
N GLN A 35 44.69 -22.93 -20.20
CA GLN A 35 43.77 -23.90 -19.55
C GLN A 35 44.48 -25.25 -19.37
N THR A 36 45.15 -25.75 -20.40
CA THR A 36 45.88 -27.02 -20.35
C THR A 36 46.99 -27.02 -19.28
N GLU A 37 47.71 -25.90 -19.14
CA GLU A 37 48.79 -25.77 -18.14
C GLU A 37 48.21 -25.64 -16.71
N LEU A 38 47.10 -24.93 -16.52
CA LEU A 38 46.45 -24.78 -15.22
C LEU A 38 45.79 -26.07 -14.72
N GLU A 39 45.23 -26.86 -15.63
CA GLU A 39 44.60 -28.17 -15.30
C GLU A 39 45.59 -29.31 -15.24
N ASN A 40 46.85 -29.13 -15.67
CA ASN A 40 47.85 -30.18 -15.64
C ASN A 40 48.30 -30.52 -14.21
N PRO A 41 48.10 -31.76 -13.73
CA PRO A 41 48.49 -32.16 -12.37
C PRO A 41 49.99 -32.04 -12.09
N ALA A 42 50.82 -32.06 -13.13
CA ALA A 42 52.29 -31.94 -13.02
C ALA A 42 52.76 -30.50 -12.78
N THR A 43 51.93 -29.48 -13.04
CA THR A 43 52.28 -28.08 -12.81
C THR A 43 52.21 -27.76 -11.31
N SER A 44 53.31 -27.21 -10.75
CA SER A 44 53.38 -26.87 -9.35
C SER A 44 52.35 -25.79 -8.98
N ARG A 45 51.86 -25.84 -7.74
CA ARG A 45 50.88 -24.86 -7.24
C ARG A 45 51.36 -23.42 -7.38
N MET A 46 52.63 -23.15 -7.07
CA MET A 46 53.24 -21.82 -7.17
C MET A 46 53.20 -21.31 -8.60
N LYS A 47 53.51 -22.17 -9.58
CA LYS A 47 53.46 -21.79 -11.02
C LYS A 47 52.04 -21.50 -11.50
N ARG A 48 51.05 -22.24 -11.01
CA ARG A 48 49.63 -21.96 -11.32
C ARG A 48 49.19 -20.62 -10.73
N GLU A 49 49.55 -20.32 -9.49
CA GLU A 49 49.24 -19.04 -8.83
C GLU A 49 49.90 -17.87 -9.56
N ASP A 50 51.16 -18.01 -10.02
CA ASP A 50 51.85 -17.00 -10.83
C ASP A 50 51.13 -16.73 -12.16
N ILE A 51 50.75 -17.78 -12.90
CA ILE A 51 49.99 -17.67 -14.15
C ILE A 51 48.66 -16.93 -13.92
N ILE A 52 47.95 -17.27 -12.85
CA ILE A 52 46.64 -16.64 -12.54
C ILE A 52 46.84 -15.17 -12.15
N GLN A 53 47.89 -14.84 -11.40
CA GLN A 53 48.17 -13.46 -11.01
C GLN A 53 48.60 -12.56 -12.19
N GLU A 54 49.32 -13.08 -13.15
CA GLU A 54 49.79 -12.33 -14.30
C GLU A 54 48.73 -12.13 -15.38
N ILE A 55 47.86 -13.14 -15.58
CA ILE A 55 47.00 -13.19 -16.77
C ILE A 55 45.57 -12.75 -16.49
N PHE A 56 45.01 -13.10 -15.31
CA PHE A 56 43.60 -12.85 -15.04
C PHE A 56 43.33 -11.55 -14.24
N PRO A 57 42.18 -10.87 -14.48
CA PRO A 57 41.80 -9.69 -13.73
C PRO A 57 41.77 -9.96 -12.21
N THR A 58 42.20 -8.98 -11.44
CA THR A 58 42.35 -9.13 -9.96
C THR A 58 41.09 -9.63 -9.29
N GLU A 59 39.93 -9.17 -9.74
CA GLU A 59 38.61 -9.52 -9.17
C GLU A 59 38.28 -11.00 -9.42
N SER A 60 38.67 -11.61 -10.54
CA SER A 60 38.35 -13.00 -10.88
C SER A 60 39.35 -14.03 -10.35
N ARG A 61 40.54 -13.62 -9.91
CA ARG A 61 41.66 -14.54 -9.54
C ARG A 61 41.28 -15.59 -8.49
N GLN A 62 40.58 -15.19 -7.44
CA GLN A 62 40.13 -16.13 -6.39
C GLN A 62 39.16 -17.17 -6.93
N PHE A 63 38.24 -16.74 -7.78
CA PHE A 63 37.26 -17.63 -8.41
C PHE A 63 37.94 -18.58 -9.41
N ILE A 64 38.85 -18.09 -10.26
CA ILE A 64 39.63 -18.90 -11.21
C ILE A 64 40.49 -19.91 -10.44
N ASN A 65 41.19 -19.51 -9.39
CA ASN A 65 41.94 -20.44 -8.52
C ASN A 65 41.07 -21.59 -8.02
N ARG A 66 39.86 -21.29 -7.58
CA ARG A 66 38.94 -22.31 -7.10
C ARG A 66 38.50 -23.27 -8.18
N LEU A 67 38.20 -22.77 -9.40
CA LEU A 67 37.85 -23.62 -10.54
C LEU A 67 39.02 -24.54 -10.94
N VAL A 68 40.24 -24.06 -10.84
CA VAL A 68 41.45 -24.88 -11.10
C VAL A 68 41.60 -25.98 -10.02
N GLU A 69 41.41 -25.66 -8.74
CA GLU A 69 41.43 -26.63 -7.64
C GLU A 69 40.36 -27.71 -7.77
N ASP A 70 39.14 -27.31 -8.20
CA ASP A 70 38.02 -28.21 -8.38
C ASP A 70 38.05 -28.94 -9.76
N GLY A 71 39.04 -28.65 -10.63
CA GLY A 71 39.14 -29.22 -11.98
C GLY A 71 37.99 -28.83 -12.92
N ALA A 72 37.40 -27.65 -12.70
CA ALA A 72 36.20 -27.18 -13.38
C ALA A 72 36.45 -25.93 -14.27
N LEU A 73 37.72 -25.60 -14.55
CA LEU A 73 38.07 -24.40 -15.33
C LEU A 73 37.45 -24.43 -16.75
N GLY A 74 37.37 -25.62 -17.37
CA GLY A 74 36.74 -25.81 -18.67
C GLY A 74 35.23 -25.51 -18.69
N SER A 75 34.58 -25.44 -17.52
CA SER A 75 33.15 -25.10 -17.40
C SER A 75 32.89 -23.61 -17.16
N LEU A 76 33.93 -22.75 -17.19
CA LEU A 76 33.77 -21.32 -16.90
C LEU A 76 32.75 -20.61 -17.80
N GLU A 77 32.69 -20.98 -19.09
CA GLU A 77 31.75 -20.42 -20.07
C GLU A 77 30.29 -20.81 -19.72
N GLU A 78 30.03 -22.06 -19.31
CA GLU A 78 28.72 -22.52 -18.91
C GLU A 78 28.29 -21.84 -17.60
N ILE A 79 29.23 -21.64 -16.66
CA ILE A 79 28.99 -20.93 -15.40
C ILE A 79 28.68 -19.46 -15.68
N LEU A 80 29.41 -18.80 -16.60
CA LEU A 80 29.15 -17.42 -16.99
C LEU A 80 27.74 -17.29 -17.62
N GLN A 81 27.38 -18.20 -18.52
CA GLN A 81 26.07 -18.16 -19.17
C GLN A 81 24.95 -18.32 -18.14
N ALA A 82 25.06 -19.29 -17.25
CA ALA A 82 24.09 -19.45 -16.16
C ALA A 82 24.03 -18.23 -15.23
N TYR A 83 25.18 -17.59 -14.94
CA TYR A 83 25.23 -16.37 -14.14
C TYR A 83 24.61 -15.16 -14.85
N MET A 84 24.72 -15.07 -16.18
CA MET A 84 24.09 -14.02 -16.98
C MET A 84 22.57 -14.20 -17.13
N GLU A 85 22.06 -15.42 -16.98
CA GLU A 85 20.62 -15.72 -16.98
C GLU A 85 19.93 -15.33 -15.67
N LEU A 86 20.70 -15.14 -14.57
CA LEU A 86 20.16 -14.61 -13.32
C LEU A 86 19.72 -13.15 -13.48
N SER A 87 18.59 -12.77 -12.88
CA SER A 87 18.17 -11.38 -12.78
C SER A 87 19.14 -10.56 -11.91
N ASP A 88 19.11 -9.23 -12.01
CA ASP A 88 19.97 -8.37 -11.19
C ASP A 88 19.68 -8.54 -9.69
N GLU A 89 18.44 -8.83 -9.32
CA GLU A 89 18.06 -9.17 -7.94
C GLU A 89 18.67 -10.49 -7.47
N GLU A 90 18.65 -11.53 -8.30
CA GLU A 90 19.24 -12.84 -7.97
C GLU A 90 20.77 -12.79 -7.87
N ARG A 91 21.44 -11.87 -8.59
CA ARG A 91 22.88 -11.63 -8.48
C ARG A 91 23.29 -10.90 -7.22
N THR A 92 22.32 -10.31 -6.46
CA THR A 92 22.61 -9.56 -5.24
C THR A 92 22.30 -10.41 -4.02
N PRO A 93 23.25 -10.58 -3.06
CA PRO A 93 22.96 -11.28 -1.82
C PRO A 93 21.79 -10.62 -1.07
N LEU A 94 20.81 -11.42 -0.65
CA LEU A 94 19.72 -10.94 0.16
C LEU A 94 20.23 -10.58 1.56
N SER A 95 20.13 -9.29 1.91
CA SER A 95 20.47 -8.82 3.25
C SER A 95 19.35 -9.17 4.21
N CYS A 96 19.68 -9.96 5.24
CA CYS A 96 18.75 -10.34 6.28
C CYS A 96 19.23 -9.81 7.63
N VAL A 97 18.32 -9.20 8.41
CA VAL A 97 18.60 -8.73 9.77
C VAL A 97 17.68 -9.45 10.74
N LEU A 98 18.26 -10.20 11.67
CA LEU A 98 17.51 -10.84 12.74
C LEU A 98 17.58 -9.98 14.00
N GLU A 99 16.48 -9.32 14.36
CA GLU A 99 16.33 -8.59 15.62
C GLU A 99 15.73 -9.50 16.69
N TYR A 100 16.37 -9.58 17.85
CA TYR A 100 15.97 -10.47 18.94
C TYR A 100 16.11 -9.84 20.33
N VAL A 101 15.32 -10.31 21.28
CA VAL A 101 15.45 -9.94 22.72
C VAL A 101 16.47 -10.83 23.40
N THR A 102 16.28 -12.15 23.29
CA THR A 102 17.20 -13.19 23.77
C THR A 102 17.81 -13.86 22.55
N GLU A 103 19.12 -14.02 22.55
CA GLU A 103 19.82 -14.64 21.43
C GLU A 103 19.26 -16.04 21.15
N PRO A 104 18.84 -16.31 19.89
CA PRO A 104 18.32 -17.62 19.53
C PRO A 104 19.40 -18.69 19.67
N ASP A 105 18.99 -19.86 20.15
CA ASP A 105 19.87 -21.04 20.21
C ASP A 105 20.16 -21.59 18.81
N ASP A 106 21.13 -22.49 18.68
CA ASP A 106 21.58 -23.04 17.40
C ASP A 106 20.43 -23.73 16.63
N ALA A 107 19.51 -24.40 17.31
CA ALA A 107 18.37 -25.08 16.68
C ALA A 107 17.34 -24.09 16.14
N GLN A 108 17.08 -23.01 16.87
CA GLN A 108 16.21 -21.92 16.44
C GLN A 108 16.82 -21.18 15.25
N TYR A 109 18.12 -20.94 15.29
CA TYR A 109 18.82 -20.27 14.19
C TYR A 109 18.86 -21.12 12.91
N GLU A 110 19.10 -22.44 13.03
CA GLU A 110 18.98 -23.36 11.90
C GLU A 110 17.56 -23.39 11.32
N GLY A 111 16.53 -23.31 12.17
CA GLY A 111 15.14 -23.18 11.76
C GLY A 111 14.88 -21.92 10.93
N ILE A 112 15.42 -20.78 11.36
CA ILE A 112 15.33 -19.50 10.64
C ILE A 112 16.03 -19.59 9.27
N ILE A 113 17.24 -20.16 9.21
CA ILE A 113 17.97 -20.36 7.94
C ILE A 113 17.17 -21.27 6.99
N LYS A 114 16.58 -22.35 7.53
CA LYS A 114 15.77 -23.28 6.73
C LYS A 114 14.52 -22.58 6.19
N PHE A 115 13.85 -21.76 6.99
CA PHE A 115 12.72 -20.94 6.59
C PHE A 115 13.12 -19.99 5.46
N LEU A 116 14.19 -19.21 5.64
CA LEU A 116 14.67 -18.28 4.61
C LEU A 116 15.03 -19.00 3.29
N LYS A 117 15.66 -20.16 3.35
CA LYS A 117 15.97 -20.97 2.16
C LYS A 117 14.74 -21.56 1.48
N GLN A 118 13.64 -21.75 2.20
CA GLN A 118 12.37 -22.17 1.61
C GLN A 118 11.65 -21.00 0.92
N GLN A 119 11.73 -19.80 1.50
CA GLN A 119 11.13 -18.59 0.91
C GLN A 119 11.95 -18.06 -0.27
N TYR A 120 13.27 -18.14 -0.19
CA TYR A 120 14.21 -17.61 -1.19
C TYR A 120 15.19 -18.71 -1.64
N PRO A 121 14.72 -19.74 -2.38
CA PRO A 121 15.49 -20.96 -2.63
C PRO A 121 16.78 -20.73 -3.45
N GLU A 122 16.81 -19.67 -4.26
CA GLU A 122 17.91 -19.40 -5.19
C GLU A 122 18.78 -18.19 -4.79
N ARG A 123 18.51 -17.55 -3.64
CA ARG A 123 19.24 -16.37 -3.18
C ARG A 123 20.31 -16.69 -2.14
N VAL A 124 21.45 -16.04 -2.27
CA VAL A 124 22.51 -16.07 -1.24
C VAL A 124 22.10 -15.17 -0.08
N LEU A 125 22.05 -15.73 1.12
CA LEU A 125 21.60 -15.04 2.33
C LEU A 125 22.79 -14.44 3.09
N ASN A 126 22.71 -13.15 3.40
CA ASN A 126 23.65 -12.46 4.28
C ASN A 126 22.92 -12.07 5.56
N ILE A 127 23.04 -12.88 6.62
CA ILE A 127 22.27 -12.73 7.86
C ILE A 127 23.12 -12.02 8.91
N SER A 128 22.68 -10.84 9.32
CA SER A 128 23.21 -10.10 10.47
C SER A 128 22.28 -10.25 11.69
N ARG A 129 22.85 -10.17 12.91
CA ARG A 129 22.11 -10.32 14.17
C ARG A 129 22.15 -9.01 14.95
N LYS A 130 21.00 -8.55 15.43
CA LYS A 130 20.91 -7.32 16.20
C LYS A 130 20.03 -7.51 17.44
N GLN A 131 20.55 -7.18 18.62
CA GLN A 131 19.76 -7.24 19.83
C GLN A 131 18.85 -6.01 19.93
N ASN A 132 17.54 -6.23 20.11
CA ASN A 132 16.55 -5.17 20.29
C ASN A 132 15.70 -5.43 21.56
N LYS A 133 16.00 -4.72 22.63
CA LYS A 133 15.31 -4.87 23.93
C LYS A 133 13.87 -4.35 23.94
N ASN A 134 13.47 -3.60 22.93
CA ASN A 134 12.12 -2.99 22.86
C ASN A 134 11.05 -3.97 22.36
N LEU A 135 11.42 -5.13 21.83
CA LEU A 135 10.47 -6.12 21.29
C LEU A 135 9.62 -6.84 22.36
N GLY A 136 9.95 -6.69 23.64
CA GLY A 136 9.29 -7.40 24.75
C GLY A 136 9.64 -8.89 24.80
N SER A 137 9.35 -9.69 23.76
CA SER A 137 9.75 -11.09 23.60
C SER A 137 9.66 -11.55 22.15
N GLY A 138 10.40 -12.60 21.78
CA GLY A 138 10.43 -13.13 20.41
C GLY A 138 11.50 -12.45 19.54
N PHE A 139 11.31 -12.49 18.23
CA PHE A 139 12.23 -11.93 17.25
C PHE A 139 11.49 -11.37 16.02
N ILE A 140 12.15 -10.48 15.29
CA ILE A 140 11.72 -9.97 14.00
C ILE A 140 12.84 -10.30 13.00
N LEU A 141 12.45 -10.79 11.83
CA LEU A 141 13.35 -11.09 10.73
C LEU A 141 13.04 -10.17 9.56
N HIS A 142 14.01 -9.36 9.19
CA HIS A 142 13.96 -8.55 7.98
C HIS A 142 14.74 -9.28 6.89
N ALA A 143 14.15 -9.52 5.73
CA ALA A 143 14.77 -10.16 4.59
C ALA A 143 14.57 -9.30 3.34
N GLY A 144 15.56 -8.48 2.99
CA GLY A 144 15.38 -7.42 2.00
C GLY A 144 14.30 -6.44 2.47
N ASN A 145 13.23 -6.32 1.70
CA ASN A 145 12.08 -5.45 1.99
C ASN A 145 10.95 -6.16 2.74
N GLU A 146 11.08 -7.45 3.01
CA GLU A 146 10.07 -8.20 3.76
C GLU A 146 10.41 -8.30 5.25
N GLU A 147 9.38 -8.18 6.07
CA GLU A 147 9.47 -8.33 7.53
C GLU A 147 8.59 -9.47 8.00
N PHE A 148 9.17 -10.32 8.85
CA PHE A 148 8.48 -11.42 9.50
C PHE A 148 8.54 -11.18 11.02
N ASP A 149 7.40 -10.81 11.62
CA ASP A 149 7.31 -10.43 13.04
C ASP A 149 6.80 -11.58 13.90
N TRP A 150 7.71 -12.33 14.54
CA TRP A 150 7.42 -13.34 15.55
C TRP A 150 7.53 -12.81 16.99
N SER A 151 7.51 -11.48 17.18
CA SER A 151 7.46 -10.87 18.51
C SER A 151 6.10 -11.11 19.20
N ALA A 152 6.01 -10.80 20.48
CA ALA A 152 4.75 -10.86 21.22
C ALA A 152 3.69 -9.92 20.60
N SER A 153 4.12 -8.78 20.09
CA SER A 153 3.25 -7.78 19.42
C SER A 153 2.73 -8.29 18.08
N GLY A 154 3.62 -8.83 17.23
CA GLY A 154 3.25 -9.40 15.95
C GLY A 154 2.28 -10.58 16.06
N ARG A 155 2.54 -11.49 16.99
CA ARG A 155 1.62 -12.60 17.28
C ARG A 155 0.25 -12.13 17.78
N LYS A 156 0.21 -11.09 18.62
CA LYS A 156 -1.05 -10.49 19.07
C LYS A 156 -1.82 -9.87 17.91
N LYS A 157 -1.14 -9.15 17.01
CA LYS A 157 -1.74 -8.54 15.82
C LYS A 157 -2.30 -9.61 14.88
N ALA A 158 -1.52 -10.63 14.54
CA ALA A 158 -1.95 -11.74 13.70
C ALA A 158 -3.17 -12.50 14.30
N LEU A 159 -3.20 -12.67 15.63
CA LEU A 159 -4.35 -13.26 16.32
C LEU A 159 -5.59 -12.36 16.24
N GLN A 160 -5.45 -11.05 16.39
CA GLN A 160 -6.56 -10.09 16.27
C GLN A 160 -7.13 -10.07 14.84
N GLU A 161 -6.28 -10.09 13.81
CA GLU A 161 -6.69 -10.15 12.40
C GLU A 161 -7.43 -11.46 12.10
N LYS A 162 -6.94 -12.60 12.60
CA LYS A 162 -7.59 -13.89 12.45
C LYS A 162 -8.94 -13.96 13.19
N LEU A 163 -9.07 -13.29 14.32
CA LEU A 163 -10.35 -13.16 15.05
C LEU A 163 -11.34 -12.27 14.30
N GLN A 164 -10.89 -11.20 13.64
CA GLN A 164 -11.73 -10.32 12.83
C GLN A 164 -12.20 -10.95 11.51
N SER A 165 -11.39 -11.86 10.95
CA SER A 165 -11.73 -12.59 9.71
C SER A 165 -12.70 -13.77 9.93
N LEU A 166 -12.96 -14.15 11.17
CA LEU A 166 -13.95 -15.16 11.50
C LEU A 166 -15.34 -14.50 11.50
N ASP A 167 -16.11 -14.84 10.47
CA ASP A 167 -17.52 -14.46 10.34
C ASP A 167 -18.32 -15.09 11.51
N VAL A 168 -18.52 -14.31 12.58
CA VAL A 168 -19.32 -14.72 13.75
C VAL A 168 -20.79 -14.37 13.47
N SER A 169 -21.31 -14.85 12.33
CA SER A 169 -22.74 -14.80 12.01
C SER A 169 -23.47 -16.01 12.58
N GLY A 170 -23.43 -16.16 13.89
CA GLY A 170 -24.18 -17.21 14.61
C GLY A 170 -24.50 -16.77 16.03
N ASP A 171 -25.78 -16.58 16.30
CA ASP A 171 -26.31 -16.24 17.63
C ASP A 171 -25.90 -17.27 18.68
N GLY A 172 -24.95 -16.92 19.54
CA GLY A 172 -24.71 -17.59 20.79
C GLY A 172 -23.28 -17.54 21.33
N PRO A 173 -23.11 -17.30 22.65
CA PRO A 173 -21.77 -17.26 23.28
C PRO A 173 -20.99 -18.57 23.20
N LEU A 174 -21.62 -19.69 22.86
CA LEU A 174 -21.01 -21.02 22.69
C LEU A 174 -20.22 -21.16 21.36
N VAL A 175 -20.61 -20.43 20.30
CA VAL A 175 -19.93 -20.48 19.00
C VAL A 175 -18.62 -19.66 19.06
N ALA A 176 -18.68 -18.49 19.67
CA ALA A 176 -17.50 -17.66 19.92
C ALA A 176 -16.48 -18.38 20.83
N GLN A 177 -16.95 -19.06 21.88
CA GLN A 177 -16.10 -19.82 22.79
C GLN A 177 -15.45 -21.04 22.13
N LYS A 178 -16.18 -21.76 21.25
CA LYS A 178 -15.61 -22.87 20.44
C LYS A 178 -14.60 -22.41 19.41
N ALA A 179 -14.85 -21.26 18.76
CA ALA A 179 -13.91 -20.65 17.81
C ALA A 179 -12.63 -20.21 18.53
N ILE A 180 -12.71 -19.55 19.69
CA ILE A 180 -11.57 -19.15 20.51
C ILE A 180 -10.78 -20.38 21.00
N ILE A 181 -11.45 -21.45 21.45
CA ILE A 181 -10.79 -22.70 21.91
C ILE A 181 -10.13 -23.43 20.75
N SER A 182 -10.73 -23.42 19.55
CA SER A 182 -10.13 -23.98 18.33
C SER A 182 -8.86 -23.23 17.91
N ILE A 183 -8.89 -21.91 18.00
CA ILE A 183 -7.73 -21.03 17.73
C ILE A 183 -6.64 -21.26 18.79
N LEU A 184 -6.97 -21.37 20.06
CA LEU A 184 -6.00 -21.61 21.14
C LEU A 184 -5.41 -23.03 21.11
N LYS A 185 -6.12 -24.02 20.60
CA LYS A 185 -5.64 -25.41 20.47
C LYS A 185 -4.83 -25.70 19.20
N GLY A 186 -5.07 -24.92 18.11
CA GLY A 186 -4.38 -25.10 16.83
C GLY A 186 -3.23 -24.12 16.59
N SER A 187 -3.01 -23.17 17.48
CA SER A 187 -2.34 -21.92 17.10
C SER A 187 -0.99 -21.62 17.71
N MET A 188 -0.33 -22.56 18.39
CA MET A 188 1.05 -22.26 18.77
C MET A 188 2.09 -22.67 17.72
N ASP A 189 1.73 -23.59 16.81
CA ASP A 189 2.64 -24.08 15.76
C ASP A 189 2.26 -23.71 14.33
N ASP A 190 1.01 -23.22 14.07
CA ASP A 190 0.47 -22.99 12.71
C ASP A 190 0.01 -21.56 12.43
N VAL A 191 0.46 -20.54 13.15
CA VAL A 191 0.27 -19.15 12.70
C VAL A 191 1.28 -18.90 11.59
N ALA A 192 0.86 -19.14 10.35
CA ALA A 192 1.59 -18.63 9.21
C ALA A 192 1.64 -17.09 9.35
N ILE A 193 2.77 -16.58 9.79
CA ILE A 193 3.05 -15.14 9.79
C ILE A 193 3.24 -14.77 8.32
N ALA A 194 2.28 -14.05 7.77
CA ALA A 194 2.41 -13.51 6.43
C ALA A 194 3.60 -12.53 6.43
N SER A 195 4.45 -12.62 5.42
CA SER A 195 5.47 -11.60 5.19
C SER A 195 4.77 -10.26 4.95
N GLN A 196 5.24 -9.23 5.59
CA GLN A 196 4.79 -7.87 5.36
C GLN A 196 5.94 -7.14 4.64
N GLU A 197 5.65 -6.61 3.46
CA GLU A 197 6.60 -5.79 2.72
C GLU A 197 6.67 -4.42 3.37
N VAL A 198 7.90 -3.99 3.70
CA VAL A 198 8.16 -2.74 4.42
C VAL A 198 9.14 -1.90 3.63
N GLY A 199 8.74 -0.68 3.32
CA GLY A 199 9.58 0.32 2.67
C GLY A 199 10.12 1.36 3.63
N ILE A 200 11.06 2.16 3.12
CA ILE A 200 11.70 3.25 3.84
C ILE A 200 11.42 4.56 3.10
N VAL A 201 11.04 5.58 3.86
CA VAL A 201 10.82 6.92 3.31
C VAL A 201 12.15 7.50 2.84
N SER A 202 12.25 7.77 1.54
CA SER A 202 13.38 8.44 0.91
C SER A 202 13.27 9.96 0.95
N ARG A 203 12.04 10.47 0.82
CA ARG A 203 11.72 11.91 0.87
C ARG A 203 10.33 12.13 1.44
N VAL A 204 10.13 13.20 2.22
CA VAL A 204 8.81 13.59 2.72
C VAL A 204 8.67 15.13 2.74
N GLY A 205 7.49 15.62 2.40
CA GLY A 205 7.14 17.04 2.46
C GLY A 205 5.77 17.32 1.84
N ASP A 206 5.13 18.38 2.30
CA ASP A 206 3.86 18.89 1.77
C ASP A 206 2.72 17.85 1.68
N GLY A 207 2.72 16.88 2.59
CA GLY A 207 1.70 15.82 2.61
C GLY A 207 1.96 14.65 1.65
N ILE A 208 3.16 14.55 1.08
CA ILE A 208 3.59 13.45 0.22
C ILE A 208 4.83 12.79 0.82
N ALA A 209 4.90 11.47 0.71
CA ALA A 209 6.09 10.68 1.01
C ALA A 209 6.46 9.83 -0.20
N TYR A 210 7.74 9.78 -0.52
CA TYR A 210 8.33 8.83 -1.46
C TYR A 210 8.94 7.69 -0.65
N ILE A 211 8.65 6.47 -1.04
CA ILE A 211 9.00 5.27 -0.28
C ILE A 211 9.68 4.29 -1.22
N ASP A 212 10.86 3.82 -0.82
CA ASP A 212 11.65 2.80 -1.51
C ASP A 212 11.38 1.44 -0.89
N GLY A 213 11.43 0.37 -1.69
CA GLY A 213 11.41 -1.01 -1.20
C GLY A 213 10.01 -1.58 -0.97
N VAL A 214 8.99 -1.07 -1.65
CA VAL A 214 7.62 -1.61 -1.67
C VAL A 214 7.25 -1.95 -3.12
N ASP A 215 7.92 -2.96 -3.66
CA ASP A 215 7.94 -3.26 -5.09
C ASP A 215 6.60 -3.81 -5.62
N HIS A 216 5.78 -4.39 -4.74
CA HIS A 216 4.48 -4.95 -5.09
C HIS A 216 3.29 -4.05 -4.68
N ALA A 217 3.54 -2.78 -4.32
CA ALA A 217 2.47 -1.87 -3.96
C ALA A 217 1.53 -1.60 -5.15
N MET A 218 0.24 -1.54 -4.87
CA MET A 218 -0.79 -1.26 -5.87
C MET A 218 -1.21 0.21 -5.81
N TYR A 219 -1.55 0.80 -6.96
CA TYR A 219 -2.17 2.13 -6.99
C TYR A 219 -3.44 2.16 -6.13
N GLY A 220 -3.57 3.15 -5.25
CA GLY A 220 -4.68 3.25 -4.31
C GLY A 220 -4.55 2.36 -3.05
N GLU A 221 -3.48 1.60 -2.89
CA GLU A 221 -3.24 0.79 -1.68
C GLU A 221 -2.92 1.68 -0.48
N ILE A 222 -3.35 1.25 0.72
CA ILE A 222 -3.00 1.90 1.98
C ILE A 222 -1.71 1.30 2.54
N LEU A 223 -0.78 2.18 2.85
CA LEU A 223 0.40 1.90 3.67
C LEU A 223 0.19 2.45 5.08
N VAL A 224 0.81 1.84 6.06
CA VAL A 224 0.76 2.27 7.46
C VAL A 224 2.19 2.48 7.97
N PHE A 225 2.47 3.67 8.49
CA PHE A 225 3.73 4.00 9.14
C PHE A 225 3.80 3.46 10.57
N ASP A 226 5.00 3.34 11.13
CA ASP A 226 5.21 2.83 12.50
C ASP A 226 4.47 3.64 13.57
N ASN A 227 4.22 4.93 13.35
CA ASN A 227 3.42 5.80 14.22
C ASN A 227 1.89 5.64 14.04
N GLY A 228 1.44 4.78 13.12
CA GLY A 228 0.03 4.54 12.80
C GLY A 228 -0.56 5.49 11.75
N LEU A 229 0.20 6.47 11.23
CA LEU A 229 -0.25 7.32 10.14
C LEU A 229 -0.46 6.46 8.88
N LYS A 230 -1.53 6.74 8.15
CA LYS A 230 -1.85 6.07 6.89
C LYS A 230 -1.41 6.91 5.70
N ALA A 231 -0.98 6.25 4.64
CA ALA A 231 -0.75 6.87 3.34
C ALA A 231 -1.43 6.06 2.24
N MET A 232 -1.75 6.71 1.13
CA MET A 232 -2.32 6.05 -0.05
C MET A 232 -1.36 6.18 -1.22
N VAL A 233 -1.06 5.07 -1.89
CA VAL A 233 -0.20 5.02 -3.08
C VAL A 233 -0.88 5.75 -4.23
N GLN A 234 -0.21 6.74 -4.81
CA GLN A 234 -0.73 7.57 -5.91
C GLN A 234 0.20 7.66 -7.13
N ASP A 235 1.45 7.25 -6.97
CA ASP A 235 2.42 7.21 -8.06
C ASP A 235 3.32 5.99 -7.89
N ILE A 236 3.58 5.27 -8.97
CA ILE A 236 4.44 4.08 -8.96
C ILE A 236 5.53 4.32 -10.00
N ARG A 237 6.78 4.38 -9.56
CA ARG A 237 7.98 4.56 -10.37
C ARG A 237 8.85 3.30 -10.31
N GLU A 238 9.88 3.25 -11.10
CA GLU A 238 10.77 2.08 -11.23
C GLU A 238 11.40 1.64 -9.89
N ASN A 239 11.80 2.60 -9.02
CA ASN A 239 12.49 2.30 -7.75
C ASN A 239 11.83 2.94 -6.53
N GLU A 240 10.81 3.76 -6.69
CA GLU A 240 10.13 4.45 -5.58
C GLU A 240 8.64 4.55 -5.84
N ILE A 241 7.86 4.61 -4.79
CA ILE A 241 6.43 4.92 -4.86
C ILE A 241 6.13 6.27 -4.22
N GLY A 242 5.27 7.06 -4.86
CA GLY A 242 4.76 8.32 -4.33
C GLY A 242 3.43 8.10 -3.60
N CYS A 243 3.40 8.45 -2.32
CA CYS A 243 2.23 8.26 -1.46
C CYS A 243 1.71 9.59 -0.94
N ILE A 244 0.40 9.77 -0.89
CA ILE A 244 -0.23 10.89 -0.19
C ILE A 244 -0.50 10.54 1.25
N LEU A 245 -0.08 11.39 2.18
CA LEU A 245 -0.27 11.19 3.61
C LEU A 245 -1.70 11.55 4.03
N LEU A 246 -2.38 10.63 4.70
CA LEU A 246 -3.76 10.82 5.17
C LEU A 246 -3.79 11.41 6.59
N GLY A 247 -2.95 12.43 6.82
CA GLY A 247 -2.82 13.12 8.10
C GLY A 247 -1.75 14.19 8.06
N LYS A 248 -1.23 14.59 9.22
CA LYS A 248 -0.17 15.59 9.30
C LYS A 248 1.19 14.94 9.02
N ASP A 249 1.96 15.55 8.14
CA ASP A 249 3.29 15.11 7.72
C ASP A 249 4.39 15.34 8.79
N THR A 250 4.11 16.17 9.80
CA THR A 250 5.07 16.54 10.86
C THR A 250 5.57 15.37 11.72
N GLU A 251 4.97 14.20 11.59
CA GLU A 251 5.30 13.00 12.36
C GLU A 251 6.09 11.97 11.54
N ILE A 252 6.40 12.28 10.28
CA ILE A 252 7.14 11.40 9.36
C ILE A 252 8.44 12.08 8.96
N GLU A 253 9.53 11.35 9.02
CA GLU A 253 10.87 11.80 8.63
C GLU A 253 11.49 10.87 7.59
N GLU A 254 12.53 11.32 6.89
CA GLU A 254 13.34 10.44 6.04
C GLU A 254 13.91 9.28 6.88
N GLY A 255 13.81 8.07 6.35
CA GLY A 255 14.15 6.85 7.08
C GLY A 255 13.01 6.24 7.89
N SER A 256 11.84 6.90 8.00
CA SER A 256 10.64 6.30 8.60
C SER A 256 10.22 5.06 7.80
N ARG A 257 9.62 4.09 8.49
CA ARG A 257 9.19 2.83 7.89
C ARG A 257 7.70 2.85 7.58
N ALA A 258 7.33 2.31 6.44
CA ALA A 258 5.95 2.15 6.01
C ALA A 258 5.70 0.71 5.56
N ALA A 259 4.69 0.08 6.11
CA ALA A 259 4.32 -1.30 5.82
C ALA A 259 3.10 -1.34 4.90
N ARG A 260 3.09 -2.27 3.95
CA ARG A 260 1.93 -2.55 3.11
C ARG A 260 0.80 -3.17 3.91
N THR A 261 -0.44 -2.81 3.58
CA THR A 261 -1.62 -3.46 4.16
C THR A 261 -2.27 -4.47 3.22
N GLY A 262 -1.91 -4.46 1.93
CA GLY A 262 -2.59 -5.24 0.89
C GLY A 262 -4.06 -4.82 0.67
N ARG A 263 -4.48 -3.68 1.22
CA ARG A 263 -5.86 -3.19 1.15
C ARG A 263 -5.94 -1.88 0.38
N MET A 264 -6.90 -1.78 -0.51
CA MET A 264 -7.21 -0.53 -1.20
C MET A 264 -7.73 0.51 -0.22
N ALA A 265 -7.50 1.78 -0.51
CA ALA A 265 -8.06 2.89 0.24
C ALA A 265 -9.57 2.76 0.31
N GLY A 266 -10.12 2.89 1.51
CA GLY A 266 -11.54 2.74 1.76
C GLY A 266 -11.93 3.34 3.09
N ILE A 267 -13.21 3.31 3.37
CA ILE A 267 -13.77 3.78 4.65
C ILE A 267 -14.68 2.71 5.25
N PRO A 268 -14.78 2.69 6.57
CA PRO A 268 -15.81 1.91 7.23
C PRO A 268 -17.20 2.50 6.91
N VAL A 269 -18.19 1.64 6.74
CA VAL A 269 -19.57 2.00 6.40
C VAL A 269 -20.55 1.29 7.32
N GLY A 270 -21.78 1.81 7.41
CA GLY A 270 -22.83 1.24 8.24
C GLY A 270 -23.97 2.22 8.49
N ASP A 271 -25.10 1.71 9.00
CA ASP A 271 -26.29 2.53 9.34
C ASP A 271 -25.96 3.54 10.48
N GLY A 272 -24.95 3.25 11.31
CA GLY A 272 -24.49 4.14 12.37
C GLY A 272 -23.95 5.50 11.91
N TYR A 273 -23.71 5.68 10.61
CA TYR A 273 -23.29 6.96 10.03
C TYR A 273 -24.43 7.98 9.89
N ILE A 274 -25.69 7.53 9.85
CA ILE A 274 -26.85 8.44 9.74
C ILE A 274 -26.88 9.35 10.95
N GLY A 275 -27.03 10.66 10.75
CA GLY A 275 -27.02 11.66 11.79
C GLY A 275 -25.66 12.10 12.31
N ARG A 276 -24.58 11.63 11.67
CA ARG A 276 -23.22 11.91 12.10
C ARG A 276 -22.50 12.90 11.18
N VAL A 277 -21.50 13.56 11.76
CA VAL A 277 -20.55 14.39 11.03
C VAL A 277 -19.20 13.74 11.14
N VAL A 278 -18.60 13.41 9.98
CA VAL A 278 -17.35 12.66 9.87
C VAL A 278 -16.32 13.40 9.00
N ASP A 279 -15.09 13.05 9.16
CA ASP A 279 -14.00 13.51 8.27
C ASP A 279 -13.91 12.67 6.98
N ALA A 280 -12.92 12.96 6.15
CA ALA A 280 -12.68 12.24 4.89
C ALA A 280 -12.25 10.77 5.08
N LEU A 281 -11.86 10.34 6.27
CA LEU A 281 -11.51 8.96 6.62
C LEU A 281 -12.67 8.20 7.26
N GLY A 282 -13.84 8.85 7.44
CA GLY A 282 -15.00 8.29 8.11
C GLY A 282 -14.93 8.36 9.64
N GLU A 283 -13.94 9.06 10.21
CA GLU A 283 -13.83 9.24 11.65
C GLU A 283 -14.80 10.33 12.15
N PRO A 284 -15.48 10.12 13.28
CA PRO A 284 -16.45 11.08 13.79
C PRO A 284 -15.78 12.35 14.34
N ILE A 285 -16.27 13.51 13.90
CA ILE A 285 -15.81 14.84 14.35
C ILE A 285 -16.90 15.62 15.09
N ASP A 286 -18.06 15.00 15.36
CA ASP A 286 -19.22 15.61 16.01
C ASP A 286 -19.24 15.46 17.54
N GLY A 287 -18.22 14.82 18.12
CA GLY A 287 -18.16 14.59 19.57
C GLY A 287 -19.13 13.55 20.12
N LYS A 288 -19.89 12.86 19.27
CA LYS A 288 -20.91 11.86 19.70
C LYS A 288 -20.30 10.44 19.91
N GLY A 289 -18.96 10.31 19.97
CA GLY A 289 -18.29 9.02 20.19
C GLY A 289 -18.15 8.18 18.92
N LYS A 290 -17.63 6.96 19.07
CA LYS A 290 -17.36 6.04 17.94
C LYS A 290 -18.65 5.66 17.22
N ILE A 291 -18.53 5.43 15.91
CA ILE A 291 -19.60 4.97 15.05
C ILE A 291 -19.54 3.44 14.97
N GLU A 292 -20.70 2.79 15.09
CA GLU A 292 -20.79 1.36 14.80
C GLU A 292 -20.75 1.14 13.29
N THR A 293 -19.79 0.35 12.87
CA THR A 293 -19.55 0.05 11.46
C THR A 293 -19.88 -1.41 11.20
N THR A 294 -20.45 -1.69 10.05
CA THR A 294 -20.85 -3.06 9.66
C THR A 294 -19.98 -3.63 8.57
N ASP A 295 -19.35 -2.78 7.74
CA ASP A 295 -18.58 -3.18 6.57
C ASP A 295 -17.49 -2.15 6.26
N TYR A 296 -16.66 -2.44 5.26
CA TYR A 296 -15.61 -1.57 4.73
C TYR A 296 -15.72 -1.49 3.22
N ARG A 297 -15.81 -0.29 2.66
CA ARG A 297 -15.89 -0.10 1.21
C ARG A 297 -14.67 0.64 0.67
N PRO A 298 -14.14 0.21 -0.49
CA PRO A 298 -13.12 0.99 -1.19
C PRO A 298 -13.68 2.36 -1.59
N VAL A 299 -12.81 3.36 -1.64
CA VAL A 299 -13.19 4.72 -2.07
C VAL A 299 -13.32 4.82 -3.60
N GLU A 300 -12.66 3.94 -4.33
CA GLU A 300 -12.79 3.81 -5.78
C GLU A 300 -13.33 2.42 -6.12
N GLU A 301 -14.43 2.37 -6.84
CA GLU A 301 -15.06 1.13 -7.31
C GLU A 301 -15.58 1.35 -8.74
N PRO A 302 -15.48 0.35 -9.63
CA PRO A 302 -16.01 0.46 -10.99
C PRO A 302 -17.52 0.77 -10.97
N ALA A 303 -17.92 1.80 -11.71
CA ALA A 303 -19.34 2.14 -11.85
C ALA A 303 -20.10 1.04 -12.60
N PRO A 304 -21.40 0.81 -12.28
CA PRO A 304 -22.26 -0.10 -13.03
C PRO A 304 -22.27 0.21 -14.52
N GLY A 305 -22.21 -0.84 -15.35
CA GLY A 305 -22.29 -0.71 -16.81
C GLY A 305 -23.63 -0.15 -17.30
N ILE A 306 -23.68 0.27 -18.56
CA ILE A 306 -24.91 0.84 -19.15
C ILE A 306 -26.09 -0.16 -19.07
N ILE A 307 -25.82 -1.44 -19.25
CA ILE A 307 -26.85 -2.50 -19.23
C ILE A 307 -27.43 -2.71 -17.82
N ASP A 308 -26.61 -2.50 -16.80
CA ASP A 308 -26.97 -2.72 -15.38
C ASP A 308 -27.75 -1.54 -14.79
N ARG A 309 -27.79 -0.41 -15.50
CA ARG A 309 -28.45 0.82 -14.99
C ARG A 309 -29.95 0.79 -15.28
N LYS A 310 -30.75 1.05 -14.27
CA LYS A 310 -32.19 1.31 -14.42
C LYS A 310 -32.42 2.67 -15.11
N SER A 311 -33.44 2.77 -15.96
CA SER A 311 -33.91 4.04 -16.52
C SER A 311 -34.38 4.98 -15.41
N VAL A 312 -34.10 6.27 -15.56
CA VAL A 312 -34.56 7.32 -14.64
C VAL A 312 -36.03 7.62 -14.94
N ASP A 313 -36.92 7.19 -14.07
CA ASP A 313 -38.39 7.27 -14.20
C ASP A 313 -39.11 7.89 -13.01
N THR A 314 -38.38 8.14 -11.92
CA THR A 314 -38.94 8.63 -10.67
C THR A 314 -38.35 10.01 -10.32
N PRO A 315 -39.15 11.05 -10.11
CA PRO A 315 -38.65 12.39 -9.78
C PRO A 315 -38.09 12.46 -8.36
N LEU A 316 -37.04 13.24 -8.18
CA LEU A 316 -36.55 13.74 -6.91
C LEU A 316 -37.12 15.13 -6.68
N GLU A 317 -38.03 15.29 -5.74
CA GLU A 317 -38.62 16.58 -5.43
C GLU A 317 -37.66 17.46 -4.64
N THR A 318 -37.19 18.54 -5.22
CA THR A 318 -36.28 19.50 -4.57
C THR A 318 -37.02 20.45 -3.63
N GLY A 319 -38.35 20.64 -3.80
CA GLY A 319 -39.14 21.63 -3.12
C GLY A 319 -39.00 23.04 -3.69
N ILE A 320 -38.24 23.19 -4.79
CA ILE A 320 -38.05 24.45 -5.50
C ILE A 320 -38.94 24.43 -6.73
N LEU A 321 -40.02 25.22 -6.71
CA LEU A 321 -41.06 25.21 -7.75
C LEU A 321 -40.48 25.34 -9.17
N ALA A 322 -39.49 26.20 -9.36
CA ALA A 322 -38.88 26.42 -10.68
C ALA A 322 -38.16 25.18 -11.20
N ILE A 323 -37.55 24.40 -10.35
CA ILE A 323 -36.85 23.17 -10.72
C ILE A 323 -37.88 22.05 -10.92
N ASP A 324 -38.73 21.80 -9.94
CA ASP A 324 -39.65 20.66 -9.95
C ASP A 324 -40.70 20.73 -11.05
N SER A 325 -41.09 21.95 -11.48
CA SER A 325 -42.11 22.12 -12.50
C SER A 325 -41.55 22.20 -13.91
N MET A 326 -40.33 22.72 -14.13
CA MET A 326 -39.77 22.95 -15.45
C MET A 326 -38.65 21.98 -15.83
N PHE A 327 -37.81 21.63 -14.89
CA PHE A 327 -36.62 20.80 -15.10
C PHE A 327 -36.47 19.78 -13.96
N PRO A 328 -37.45 18.87 -13.78
CA PRO A 328 -37.44 17.95 -12.64
C PRO A 328 -36.20 17.05 -12.66
N ILE A 329 -35.57 16.90 -11.51
CA ILE A 329 -34.42 15.98 -11.30
C ILE A 329 -34.97 14.58 -11.08
N GLY A 330 -34.38 13.58 -11.70
CA GLY A 330 -34.75 12.18 -11.50
C GLY A 330 -33.83 11.46 -10.51
N ARG A 331 -34.37 10.47 -9.78
CA ARG A 331 -33.56 9.57 -8.95
C ARG A 331 -32.66 8.70 -9.82
N GLY A 332 -31.33 8.83 -9.63
CA GLY A 332 -30.29 8.26 -10.49
C GLY A 332 -29.66 9.28 -11.46
N GLN A 333 -30.10 10.53 -11.44
CA GLN A 333 -29.54 11.59 -12.28
C GLN A 333 -28.38 12.31 -11.59
N ARG A 334 -27.46 12.85 -12.38
CA ARG A 334 -26.42 13.79 -11.92
C ARG A 334 -26.78 15.18 -12.41
N GLU A 335 -26.75 16.15 -11.50
CA GLU A 335 -27.08 17.54 -11.77
C GLU A 335 -25.94 18.47 -11.35
N LEU A 336 -25.58 19.42 -12.19
CA LEU A 336 -24.58 20.43 -11.92
C LEU A 336 -25.22 21.76 -11.55
N ILE A 337 -24.95 22.25 -10.33
CA ILE A 337 -25.31 23.61 -9.93
C ILE A 337 -24.10 24.49 -10.14
N ILE A 338 -24.13 25.34 -11.19
CA ILE A 338 -23.05 26.24 -11.59
C ILE A 338 -23.43 27.70 -11.36
N GLY A 339 -22.50 28.52 -10.93
CA GLY A 339 -22.68 29.95 -10.73
C GLY A 339 -21.53 30.58 -9.98
N ASP A 340 -21.47 31.89 -9.94
CA ASP A 340 -20.45 32.65 -9.22
C ASP A 340 -20.53 32.48 -7.68
N ARG A 341 -19.58 33.06 -6.99
CA ARG A 341 -19.56 33.02 -5.51
C ARG A 341 -20.80 33.76 -4.96
N GLN A 342 -21.39 33.21 -3.90
CA GLN A 342 -22.54 33.80 -3.19
C GLN A 342 -23.85 33.89 -4.02
N THR A 343 -24.01 33.12 -5.08
CA THR A 343 -25.25 33.08 -5.91
C THR A 343 -26.33 32.15 -5.37
N GLY A 344 -26.08 31.47 -4.22
CA GLY A 344 -27.09 30.63 -3.60
C GLY A 344 -27.00 29.13 -3.95
N LYS A 345 -25.88 28.68 -4.56
CA LYS A 345 -25.68 27.24 -4.89
C LYS A 345 -25.88 26.31 -3.69
N THR A 346 -25.23 26.61 -2.57
CA THR A 346 -25.35 25.87 -1.33
C THR A 346 -26.78 25.90 -0.77
N SER A 347 -27.52 27.01 -0.94
CA SER A 347 -28.91 27.11 -0.50
C SER A 347 -29.82 26.15 -1.25
N ILE A 348 -29.67 26.04 -2.58
CA ILE A 348 -30.42 25.07 -3.41
C ILE A 348 -30.20 23.64 -2.88
N ALA A 349 -28.94 23.26 -2.67
CA ALA A 349 -28.59 21.94 -2.16
C ALA A 349 -29.16 21.70 -0.76
N THR A 350 -29.04 22.68 0.14
CA THR A 350 -29.57 22.61 1.52
C THR A 350 -31.07 22.46 1.54
N ASP A 351 -31.79 23.28 0.77
CA ASP A 351 -33.26 23.25 0.68
C ASP A 351 -33.73 21.90 0.11
N THR A 352 -33.02 21.38 -0.89
CA THR A 352 -33.32 20.05 -1.45
C THR A 352 -33.18 18.96 -0.38
N ILE A 353 -32.13 18.98 0.44
CA ILE A 353 -31.95 18.03 1.55
C ILE A 353 -33.09 18.18 2.58
N LEU A 354 -33.41 19.41 3.00
CA LEU A 354 -34.49 19.67 3.94
C LEU A 354 -35.84 19.13 3.45
N ASN A 355 -36.07 19.19 2.13
CA ASN A 355 -37.30 18.71 1.50
C ASN A 355 -37.39 17.18 1.37
N GLN A 356 -36.33 16.43 1.68
CA GLN A 356 -36.36 14.96 1.68
C GLN A 356 -36.99 14.35 2.93
N LYS A 357 -37.38 15.17 3.91
CA LYS A 357 -38.04 14.68 5.13
C LYS A 357 -39.27 13.84 4.81
N GLY A 358 -39.28 12.58 5.28
CA GLY A 358 -40.40 11.65 5.06
C GLY A 358 -40.45 11.03 3.64
N LYS A 359 -39.49 11.29 2.74
CA LYS A 359 -39.48 10.75 1.37
C LYS A 359 -38.59 9.50 1.21
N ASN A 360 -38.12 8.96 2.29
CA ASN A 360 -37.30 7.74 2.34
C ASN A 360 -36.03 7.84 1.47
N VAL A 361 -35.37 9.00 1.51
CA VAL A 361 -34.10 9.29 0.82
C VAL A 361 -33.03 9.55 1.87
N ILE A 362 -31.94 8.84 1.82
CA ILE A 362 -30.74 9.12 2.62
C ILE A 362 -29.99 10.26 1.96
N CYS A 363 -29.62 11.28 2.74
CA CYS A 363 -28.88 12.43 2.23
C CYS A 363 -27.42 12.38 2.70
N ILE A 364 -26.49 12.69 1.82
CA ILE A 364 -25.07 12.83 2.16
C ILE A 364 -24.59 14.19 1.66
N TYR A 365 -24.09 15.01 2.57
CA TYR A 365 -23.52 16.30 2.25
C TYR A 365 -22.01 16.25 2.41
N VAL A 366 -21.28 16.43 1.32
CA VAL A 366 -19.82 16.42 1.31
C VAL A 366 -19.31 17.86 1.21
N ALA A 367 -18.80 18.39 2.32
CA ALA A 367 -18.18 19.70 2.40
C ALA A 367 -16.69 19.60 2.06
N ILE A 368 -16.27 20.18 0.93
CA ILE A 368 -14.90 20.10 0.42
C ILE A 368 -14.22 21.46 0.54
N GLY A 369 -13.16 21.56 1.33
CA GLY A 369 -12.35 22.76 1.51
C GLY A 369 -13.15 23.97 2.02
N GLN A 370 -14.27 23.75 2.73
CA GLN A 370 -15.07 24.81 3.31
C GLN A 370 -14.50 25.25 4.67
N LYS A 371 -14.89 26.44 5.13
CA LYS A 371 -14.54 26.89 6.50
C LYS A 371 -15.31 26.04 7.52
N ALA A 372 -14.68 25.59 8.57
CA ALA A 372 -15.30 24.84 9.65
C ALA A 372 -16.55 25.53 10.24
N SER A 373 -16.52 26.86 10.36
CA SER A 373 -17.67 27.65 10.80
C SER A 373 -18.87 27.61 9.86
N THR A 374 -18.65 27.43 8.55
CA THR A 374 -19.72 27.28 7.56
C THR A 374 -20.37 25.91 7.69
N VAL A 375 -19.56 24.86 7.81
CA VAL A 375 -20.04 23.48 8.01
C VAL A 375 -20.83 23.37 9.32
N SER A 376 -20.32 23.97 10.42
CA SER A 376 -21.03 23.98 11.70
C SER A 376 -22.41 24.67 11.61
N LYS A 377 -22.52 25.78 10.89
CA LYS A 377 -23.81 26.45 10.67
C LYS A 377 -24.77 25.59 9.85
N LEU A 378 -24.27 24.90 8.85
CA LEU A 378 -25.05 23.97 8.03
C LEU A 378 -25.60 22.82 8.87
N VAL A 379 -24.74 22.17 9.66
CA VAL A 379 -25.13 21.08 10.57
C VAL A 379 -26.19 21.56 11.54
N HIS A 380 -26.02 22.73 12.17
CA HIS A 380 -27.02 23.32 13.06
C HIS A 380 -28.35 23.58 12.33
N THR A 381 -28.32 23.99 11.06
CA THR A 381 -29.53 24.14 10.25
C THR A 381 -30.25 22.80 10.06
N PHE A 382 -29.50 21.75 9.72
CA PHE A 382 -30.05 20.40 9.58
C PHE A 382 -30.62 19.85 10.90
N GLU A 383 -29.92 20.05 12.01
CA GLU A 383 -30.41 19.67 13.35
C GLU A 383 -31.72 20.38 13.69
N LYS A 384 -31.77 21.70 13.50
CA LYS A 384 -32.97 22.53 13.78
C LYS A 384 -34.20 22.07 13.02
N HIS A 385 -34.04 21.57 11.80
CA HIS A 385 -35.16 21.11 10.97
C HIS A 385 -35.40 19.59 11.03
N GLY A 386 -34.62 18.85 11.85
CA GLY A 386 -34.68 17.39 11.97
C GLY A 386 -34.21 16.65 10.71
N ALA A 387 -33.37 17.29 9.92
CA ALA A 387 -32.79 16.65 8.72
C ALA A 387 -31.60 15.72 9.02
N MET A 388 -30.99 15.86 10.19
CA MET A 388 -29.95 14.94 10.63
C MET A 388 -30.43 13.49 10.80
N ASP A 389 -31.74 13.27 11.01
CA ASP A 389 -32.33 11.93 11.15
C ASP A 389 -32.15 11.06 9.88
N TYR A 390 -31.84 11.67 8.72
CA TYR A 390 -31.63 11.00 7.43
C TYR A 390 -30.43 11.55 6.66
N THR A 391 -29.56 12.32 7.32
CA THR A 391 -28.43 13.00 6.65
C THR A 391 -27.10 12.61 7.31
N ILE A 392 -26.10 12.38 6.48
CA ILE A 392 -24.68 12.21 6.85
C ILE A 392 -23.93 13.44 6.33
N VAL A 393 -23.02 13.99 7.14
CA VAL A 393 -22.15 15.08 6.69
C VAL A 393 -20.71 14.60 6.71
N VAL A 394 -20.07 14.63 5.53
CA VAL A 394 -18.63 14.38 5.37
C VAL A 394 -17.94 15.73 5.23
N SER A 395 -16.98 16.03 6.07
CA SER A 395 -16.32 17.33 6.09
C SER A 395 -14.82 17.23 5.97
N SER A 396 -14.26 17.84 4.92
CA SER A 396 -12.85 18.17 4.83
C SER A 396 -12.73 19.69 4.71
N THR A 397 -12.18 20.32 5.73
CA THR A 397 -12.14 21.79 5.83
C THR A 397 -11.00 22.40 5.03
N ALA A 398 -11.00 23.71 4.84
CA ALA A 398 -9.91 24.43 4.17
C ALA A 398 -8.58 24.40 4.93
N SER A 399 -8.59 24.01 6.20
CA SER A 399 -7.38 23.83 7.03
C SER A 399 -6.82 22.40 6.97
N ASP A 400 -7.57 21.47 6.39
CA ASP A 400 -7.11 20.10 6.25
C ASP A 400 -6.12 19.98 5.06
N PRO A 401 -5.18 19.04 5.12
CA PRO A 401 -4.25 18.77 4.03
C PRO A 401 -4.99 18.45 2.71
N ALA A 402 -4.36 18.80 1.57
CA ALA A 402 -4.92 18.54 0.25
C ALA A 402 -5.33 17.07 0.01
N PRO A 403 -4.60 16.06 0.50
CA PRO A 403 -5.02 14.66 0.41
C PRO A 403 -6.40 14.37 0.99
N LEU A 404 -6.74 14.95 2.13
CA LEU A 404 -8.06 14.75 2.76
C LEU A 404 -9.18 15.47 1.98
N GLN A 405 -8.89 16.66 1.42
CA GLN A 405 -9.84 17.35 0.55
C GLN A 405 -10.07 16.58 -0.76
N TYR A 406 -9.03 15.94 -1.29
CA TYR A 406 -9.11 15.04 -2.44
C TYR A 406 -9.96 13.80 -2.15
N LEU A 407 -9.77 13.18 -0.98
CA LEU A 407 -10.43 11.93 -0.62
C LEU A 407 -11.91 12.11 -0.26
N ALA A 408 -12.31 13.27 0.29
CA ALA A 408 -13.65 13.51 0.83
C ALA A 408 -14.82 13.15 -0.12
N PRO A 409 -14.84 13.52 -1.41
CA PRO A 409 -15.94 13.15 -2.30
C PRO A 409 -16.01 11.64 -2.54
N TYR A 410 -14.89 10.95 -2.63
CA TYR A 410 -14.84 9.50 -2.78
C TYR A 410 -15.36 8.78 -1.54
N SER A 411 -14.98 9.26 -0.36
CA SER A 411 -15.51 8.75 0.91
C SER A 411 -17.02 8.94 1.05
N GLY A 412 -17.51 10.12 0.65
CA GLY A 412 -18.95 10.38 0.58
C GLY A 412 -19.67 9.45 -0.39
N THR A 413 -19.04 9.18 -1.55
CA THR A 413 -19.59 8.25 -2.55
C THR A 413 -19.62 6.82 -2.03
N ALA A 414 -18.55 6.34 -1.37
CA ALA A 414 -18.50 5.01 -0.78
C ALA A 414 -19.62 4.80 0.27
N LEU A 415 -19.90 5.83 1.09
CA LEU A 415 -21.06 5.83 2.01
C LEU A 415 -22.40 5.78 1.24
N ALA A 416 -22.55 6.56 0.14
CA ALA A 416 -23.75 6.56 -0.69
C ALA A 416 -24.00 5.19 -1.31
N GLU A 417 -22.98 4.57 -1.85
CA GLU A 417 -23.04 3.27 -2.49
C GLU A 417 -23.40 2.16 -1.52
N PHE A 418 -22.98 2.24 -0.26
CA PHE A 418 -23.41 1.29 0.78
C PHE A 418 -24.94 1.23 0.90
N PHE A 419 -25.61 2.38 0.94
CA PHE A 419 -27.07 2.44 1.01
C PHE A 419 -27.71 2.11 -0.34
N MET A 420 -27.14 2.55 -1.45
CA MET A 420 -27.63 2.29 -2.80
C MET A 420 -27.64 0.78 -3.11
N HIS A 421 -26.59 0.05 -2.78
CA HIS A 421 -26.52 -1.41 -2.99
C HIS A 421 -27.53 -2.19 -2.11
N ARG A 422 -28.05 -1.56 -1.07
CA ARG A 422 -29.15 -2.11 -0.23
C ARG A 422 -30.54 -1.72 -0.76
N GLY A 423 -30.61 -1.09 -1.94
CA GLY A 423 -31.85 -0.69 -2.60
C GLY A 423 -32.47 0.59 -2.02
N GLN A 424 -31.70 1.40 -1.31
CA GLN A 424 -32.16 2.70 -0.78
C GLN A 424 -31.85 3.82 -1.77
N ASP A 425 -32.71 4.81 -1.83
CA ASP A 425 -32.44 6.02 -2.63
C ASP A 425 -31.51 6.96 -1.85
N VAL A 426 -30.48 7.48 -2.51
CA VAL A 426 -29.49 8.36 -1.90
C VAL A 426 -29.37 9.65 -2.70
N LEU A 427 -29.41 10.77 -1.99
CA LEU A 427 -29.05 12.09 -2.52
C LEU A 427 -27.68 12.47 -1.99
N ILE A 428 -26.69 12.59 -2.86
CA ILE A 428 -25.36 13.08 -2.47
C ILE A 428 -25.12 14.49 -3.05
N VAL A 429 -24.56 15.36 -2.24
CA VAL A 429 -24.20 16.74 -2.60
C VAL A 429 -22.72 16.95 -2.38
N TYR A 430 -21.99 17.38 -3.40
CA TYR A 430 -20.59 17.78 -3.31
C TYR A 430 -20.44 19.30 -3.36
N ASP A 431 -20.06 19.94 -2.27
CA ASP A 431 -19.93 21.39 -2.17
C ASP A 431 -18.50 21.77 -1.67
N ASP A 432 -17.54 22.13 -2.56
CA ASP A 432 -17.69 22.20 -4.01
C ASP A 432 -16.58 21.43 -4.75
N LEU A 433 -16.89 20.96 -5.94
CA LEU A 433 -15.95 20.23 -6.79
C LEU A 433 -14.82 21.12 -7.37
N SER A 434 -14.98 22.44 -7.39
CA SER A 434 -13.87 23.34 -7.79
C SER A 434 -12.72 23.25 -6.81
N LYS A 435 -13.00 23.14 -5.52
CA LYS A 435 -11.95 22.96 -4.50
C LYS A 435 -11.35 21.56 -4.53
N HIS A 436 -12.15 20.56 -4.85
CA HIS A 436 -11.65 19.21 -5.10
C HIS A 436 -10.63 19.20 -6.25
N ALA A 437 -10.95 19.84 -7.37
CA ALA A 437 -10.03 19.98 -8.50
C ALA A 437 -8.74 20.73 -8.14
N VAL A 438 -8.82 21.77 -7.30
CA VAL A 438 -7.65 22.51 -6.79
C VAL A 438 -6.79 21.61 -5.90
N ALA A 439 -7.39 20.82 -5.01
CA ALA A 439 -6.66 19.86 -4.17
C ALA A 439 -5.92 18.83 -5.05
N TYR A 440 -6.59 18.27 -6.05
CA TYR A 440 -5.96 17.34 -6.98
C TYR A 440 -4.82 17.96 -7.78
N ARG A 441 -5.00 19.21 -8.25
CA ARG A 441 -3.92 19.96 -8.91
C ARG A 441 -2.69 20.07 -8.00
N SER A 442 -2.90 20.44 -6.75
CA SER A 442 -1.80 20.57 -5.77
C SER A 442 -1.08 19.24 -5.58
N LEU A 443 -1.80 18.15 -5.39
CA LEU A 443 -1.22 16.80 -5.24
C LEU A 443 -0.46 16.38 -6.50
N SER A 444 -1.03 16.61 -7.69
CA SER A 444 -0.40 16.24 -8.96
C SER A 444 0.90 16.99 -9.21
N LEU A 445 0.95 18.29 -8.85
CA LEU A 445 2.17 19.09 -8.96
C LEU A 445 3.25 18.60 -7.96
N LEU A 446 2.87 18.25 -6.75
CA LEU A 446 3.79 17.72 -5.74
C LEU A 446 4.32 16.32 -6.12
N LEU A 447 3.51 15.50 -6.79
CA LEU A 447 3.91 14.22 -7.38
C LEU A 447 4.70 14.38 -8.70
N GLU A 448 5.05 15.62 -9.07
CA GLU A 448 5.82 15.94 -10.30
C GLU A 448 5.14 15.50 -11.59
N ARG A 449 3.81 15.33 -11.60
CA ARG A 449 3.04 15.01 -12.81
C ARG A 449 3.03 16.21 -13.75
N SER A 450 3.14 15.95 -15.06
CA SER A 450 3.18 17.00 -16.07
C SER A 450 1.89 17.84 -16.06
N PRO A 451 1.98 19.17 -15.82
CA PRO A 451 0.83 20.03 -15.77
C PRO A 451 0.28 20.34 -17.18
N GLY A 452 -1.04 20.40 -17.30
CA GLY A 452 -1.75 20.91 -18.47
C GLY A 452 -2.14 22.38 -18.33
N ARG A 453 -3.25 22.78 -18.95
CA ARG A 453 -3.78 24.15 -18.88
C ARG A 453 -4.08 24.56 -17.44
N GLU A 454 -3.65 25.77 -17.05
CA GLU A 454 -3.80 26.33 -15.70
C GLU A 454 -3.21 25.45 -14.59
N ALA A 455 -2.17 24.67 -14.95
CA ALA A 455 -1.50 23.70 -14.12
C ALA A 455 -2.39 22.54 -13.61
N TYR A 456 -3.57 22.33 -14.16
CA TYR A 456 -4.36 21.14 -13.90
C TYR A 456 -3.78 19.94 -14.65
N PRO A 457 -3.75 18.76 -14.05
CA PRO A 457 -3.37 17.55 -14.78
C PRO A 457 -4.40 17.20 -15.86
N GLY A 458 -3.96 16.54 -16.92
CA GLY A 458 -4.81 16.24 -18.10
C GLY A 458 -6.01 15.34 -17.80
N ASP A 459 -5.94 14.58 -16.73
CA ASP A 459 -6.94 13.62 -16.28
C ASP A 459 -7.95 14.20 -15.25
N VAL A 460 -7.94 15.51 -14.99
CA VAL A 460 -8.86 16.15 -14.04
C VAL A 460 -10.34 15.88 -14.32
N PHE A 461 -10.71 15.68 -15.60
CA PHE A 461 -12.08 15.31 -15.96
C PHE A 461 -12.47 13.91 -15.52
N TYR A 462 -11.51 13.00 -15.50
CA TYR A 462 -11.70 11.61 -15.07
C TYR A 462 -12.13 11.52 -13.60
N LEU A 463 -11.62 12.41 -12.75
CA LEU A 463 -11.98 12.47 -11.33
C LEU A 463 -13.46 12.72 -11.08
N HIS A 464 -14.11 13.50 -11.96
CA HIS A 464 -15.50 13.92 -11.80
C HIS A 464 -16.46 13.10 -12.66
N SER A 465 -15.98 12.15 -13.43
CA SER A 465 -16.81 11.29 -14.29
C SER A 465 -17.24 10.01 -13.61
#